data_e78831faf5052f09efb2d87d3ed641cd
#
_entry.id   e78831faf5052f09efb2d87d3ed641cd
#
_cell.length_a   1.000
_cell.length_b   1.000
_cell.length_c   1.000
_cell.angle_alpha   90.00
_cell.angle_beta   90.00
_cell.angle_gamma   90.00
#
_symmetry.space_group_name_H-M   'P 1'
#
loop_
_entity.id
_entity.type
_entity.pdbx_description
1 polymer ?
#
loop_
_entity_poly.entity_id
_entity_poly.type
_entity_poly.pdbx_seq_one_letter_code
_entity_poly.pdbx_strand_id
1 'polypeptide(L)'
;YSTHIDKVLFKDMFGFAGWNFLTTCTSMLSSQGVGIMLNMHFGTAINAARGVASQINGTVGAFSRNFTTALNPQITKSYAAGDIAYTTKLVCRGAKFSYLLFLFIALPCMFEVDFFLSKWLTEMPPYAGIFVQLTFLNTLVEILLNSNETLNRASGKIRKFQIIISVADRKSVV
;
A
#
# COMPACT_ATOMS: atom_id res chain seq x y z
N TYR A 1 -34.90 -19.14 13.75
CA TYR A 1 -34.17 -18.26 12.80
C TYR A 1 -34.10 -18.96 11.46
N SER A 2 -34.95 -18.53 10.51
CA SER A 2 -34.95 -19.02 9.14
C SER A 2 -33.85 -18.24 8.37
N THR A 3 -32.75 -18.90 8.09
CA THR A 3 -31.66 -18.36 7.25
C THR A 3 -32.09 -18.45 5.79
N HIS A 4 -32.86 -17.48 5.33
CA HIS A 4 -33.03 -17.28 3.89
C HIS A 4 -31.71 -16.72 3.33
N ILE A 5 -30.90 -17.58 2.74
CA ILE A 5 -29.71 -17.17 1.99
C ILE A 5 -30.22 -16.47 0.73
N ASP A 6 -30.11 -15.15 0.70
CA ASP A 6 -30.47 -14.36 -0.46
C ASP A 6 -29.47 -14.65 -1.59
N LYS A 7 -29.93 -15.39 -2.61
CA LYS A 7 -29.09 -15.82 -3.75
C LYS A 7 -28.46 -14.64 -4.49
N VAL A 8 -29.09 -13.47 -4.47
CA VAL A 8 -28.57 -12.25 -5.11
C VAL A 8 -27.38 -11.71 -4.30
N LEU A 9 -27.54 -11.60 -2.98
CA LEU A 9 -26.47 -11.17 -2.07
C LEU A 9 -25.27 -12.12 -2.12
N PHE A 10 -25.54 -13.43 -2.18
CA PHE A 10 -24.50 -14.46 -2.29
C PHE A 10 -23.70 -14.33 -3.59
N LYS A 11 -24.37 -14.10 -4.73
CA LYS A 11 -23.74 -13.89 -6.04
C LYS A 11 -22.88 -12.62 -6.06
N ASP A 12 -23.34 -11.54 -5.44
CA ASP A 12 -22.60 -10.29 -5.37
C ASP A 12 -21.37 -10.41 -4.45
N MET A 13 -21.50 -11.12 -3.33
CA MET A 13 -20.38 -11.43 -2.43
C MET A 13 -19.33 -12.29 -3.13
N PHE A 14 -19.74 -13.33 -3.86
CA PHE A 14 -18.81 -14.19 -4.62
C PHE A 14 -18.13 -13.42 -5.77
N GLY A 15 -18.85 -12.56 -6.46
CA GLY A 15 -18.29 -11.68 -7.48
C GLY A 15 -17.23 -10.72 -6.92
N PHE A 16 -17.52 -10.13 -5.76
CA PHE A 16 -16.57 -9.26 -5.06
C PHE A 16 -15.35 -10.01 -4.54
N ALA A 17 -15.57 -11.18 -3.91
CA ALA A 17 -14.47 -12.02 -3.39
C ALA A 17 -13.57 -12.53 -4.53
N GLY A 18 -14.15 -13.01 -5.63
CA GLY A 18 -13.41 -13.47 -6.81
C GLY A 18 -12.56 -12.37 -7.44
N TRP A 19 -13.11 -11.15 -7.52
CA TRP A 19 -12.36 -10.02 -8.04
C TRP A 19 -11.20 -9.59 -7.13
N ASN A 20 -11.42 -9.54 -5.82
CA ASN A 20 -10.35 -9.28 -4.85
C ASN A 20 -9.28 -10.37 -4.88
N PHE A 21 -9.66 -11.63 -5.01
CA PHE A 21 -8.74 -12.75 -5.12
C PHE A 21 -7.84 -12.60 -6.36
N LEU A 22 -8.43 -12.32 -7.53
CA LEU A 22 -7.67 -12.09 -8.76
C LEU A 22 -6.69 -10.92 -8.63
N THR A 23 -7.11 -9.81 -8.04
CA THR A 23 -6.24 -8.64 -7.81
C THR A 23 -5.09 -8.99 -6.87
N THR A 24 -5.36 -9.72 -5.80
CA THR A 24 -4.33 -10.16 -4.85
C THR A 24 -3.35 -11.13 -5.49
N CYS A 25 -3.83 -12.10 -6.27
CA CYS A 25 -2.96 -13.03 -7.02
C CYS A 25 -2.08 -12.28 -8.02
N THR A 26 -2.63 -11.31 -8.75
CA THR A 26 -1.86 -10.51 -9.71
C THR A 26 -0.76 -9.71 -9.02
N SER A 27 -1.05 -9.05 -7.90
CA SER A 27 -0.05 -8.29 -7.15
C SER A 27 1.02 -9.17 -6.52
N MET A 28 0.66 -10.36 -6.02
CA MET A 28 1.62 -11.34 -5.52
C MET A 28 2.53 -11.86 -6.63
N LEU A 29 1.98 -12.21 -7.80
CA LEU A 29 2.75 -12.68 -8.94
C LEU A 29 3.70 -11.59 -9.46
N SER A 30 3.26 -10.34 -9.53
CA SER A 30 4.10 -9.20 -9.91
C SER A 30 5.25 -9.01 -8.91
N SER A 31 4.97 -8.99 -7.62
CA SER A 31 5.98 -8.82 -6.57
C SER A 31 7.00 -9.97 -6.55
N GLN A 32 6.54 -11.22 -6.66
CA GLN A 32 7.42 -12.40 -6.71
C GLN A 32 8.19 -12.48 -8.03
N GLY A 33 7.55 -12.12 -9.14
CA GLY A 33 8.19 -12.08 -10.46
C GLY A 33 9.39 -11.13 -10.49
N VAL A 34 9.24 -9.92 -9.94
CA VAL A 34 10.36 -8.97 -9.79
C VAL A 34 11.47 -9.56 -8.91
N GLY A 35 11.12 -10.25 -7.81
CA GLY A 35 12.10 -10.93 -6.95
C GLY A 35 12.90 -12.01 -7.69
N ILE A 36 12.23 -12.82 -8.51
CA ILE A 36 12.88 -13.88 -9.32
C ILE A 36 13.79 -13.26 -10.38
N MET A 37 13.33 -12.24 -11.11
CA MET A 37 14.13 -11.54 -12.12
C MET A 37 15.37 -10.88 -11.52
N LEU A 38 15.25 -10.22 -10.37
CA LEU A 38 16.38 -9.64 -9.66
C LEU A 38 17.38 -10.72 -9.23
N ASN A 39 16.90 -11.85 -8.74
CA ASN A 39 17.77 -12.95 -8.31
C ASN A 39 18.51 -13.59 -9.49
N MET A 40 17.86 -13.73 -10.64
CA MET A 40 18.46 -14.31 -11.84
C MET A 40 19.52 -13.41 -12.48
N HIS A 41 19.33 -12.08 -12.48
CA HIS A 41 20.21 -11.14 -13.17
C HIS A 41 21.26 -10.51 -12.26
N PHE A 42 20.95 -10.27 -11.00
CA PHE A 42 21.79 -9.52 -10.06
C PHE A 42 22.24 -10.33 -8.84
N GLY A 43 21.75 -11.55 -8.72
CA GLY A 43 22.12 -12.46 -7.62
C GLY A 43 21.36 -12.23 -6.32
N THR A 44 21.65 -13.11 -5.35
CA THR A 44 20.94 -13.16 -4.05
C THR A 44 21.16 -11.93 -3.18
N ALA A 45 22.33 -11.27 -3.29
CA ALA A 45 22.70 -10.13 -2.47
C ALA A 45 21.76 -8.90 -2.70
N ILE A 46 21.42 -8.61 -3.97
CA ILE A 46 20.51 -7.52 -4.31
C ILE A 46 19.08 -7.85 -3.90
N ASN A 47 18.66 -9.09 -4.03
CA ASN A 47 17.35 -9.51 -3.55
C ASN A 47 17.25 -9.43 -2.01
N ALA A 48 18.32 -9.75 -1.29
CA ALA A 48 18.41 -9.55 0.15
C ALA A 48 18.31 -8.06 0.53
N ALA A 49 19.01 -7.17 -0.17
CA ALA A 49 18.92 -5.72 0.03
C ALA A 49 17.49 -5.19 -0.15
N ARG A 50 16.78 -5.65 -1.20
CA ARG A 50 15.37 -5.34 -1.42
C ARG A 50 14.48 -5.88 -0.30
N GLY A 51 14.75 -7.09 0.20
CA GLY A 51 14.02 -7.69 1.32
C GLY A 51 14.15 -6.85 2.60
N VAL A 52 15.36 -6.44 2.93
CA VAL A 52 15.66 -5.53 4.07
C VAL A 52 14.91 -4.21 3.92
N ALA A 53 14.99 -3.57 2.75
CA ALA A 53 14.29 -2.32 2.48
C ALA A 53 12.78 -2.46 2.64
N SER A 54 12.20 -3.56 2.14
CA SER A 54 10.78 -3.86 2.26
C SER A 54 10.36 -4.05 3.73
N GLN A 55 11.18 -4.72 4.54
CA GLN A 55 10.90 -4.94 5.96
C GLN A 55 10.92 -3.64 6.76
N ILE A 56 11.92 -2.80 6.54
CA ILE A 56 12.02 -1.47 7.19
C ILE A 56 10.82 -0.61 6.78
N ASN A 57 10.54 -0.54 5.49
CA ASN A 57 9.40 0.21 4.97
C ASN A 57 8.07 -0.32 5.52
N GLY A 58 7.94 -1.63 5.66
CA GLY A 58 6.79 -2.27 6.29
C GLY A 58 6.57 -1.79 7.72
N THR A 59 7.63 -1.69 8.50
CA THR A 59 7.60 -1.25 9.90
C THR A 59 7.30 0.25 10.00
N VAL A 60 8.06 1.08 9.31
CA VAL A 60 7.87 2.55 9.33
C VAL A 60 6.51 2.93 8.74
N GLY A 61 6.13 2.32 7.62
CA GLY A 61 4.86 2.56 6.96
C GLY A 61 3.63 2.12 7.77
N ALA A 62 3.80 1.16 8.72
CA ALA A 62 2.69 0.71 9.57
C ALA A 62 2.09 1.86 10.39
N PHE A 63 2.91 2.79 10.86
CA PHE A 63 2.42 3.97 11.61
C PHE A 63 1.45 4.81 10.76
N SER A 64 1.83 5.12 9.53
CA SER A 64 1.00 5.89 8.59
C SER A 64 -0.24 5.13 8.17
N ARG A 65 -0.12 3.83 7.88
CA ARG A 65 -1.26 2.97 7.50
C ARG A 65 -2.26 2.81 8.62
N ASN A 66 -1.81 2.60 9.86
CA ASN A 66 -2.68 2.47 11.03
C ASN A 66 -3.48 3.76 11.27
N PHE A 67 -2.83 4.92 11.10
CA PHE A 67 -3.52 6.20 11.19
C PHE A 67 -4.61 6.34 10.11
N THR A 68 -4.29 6.02 8.85
CA THR A 68 -5.28 6.05 7.76
C THR A 68 -6.41 5.07 8.00
N THR A 69 -6.11 3.85 8.46
CA THR A 69 -7.11 2.82 8.77
C THR A 69 -8.08 3.25 9.87
N ALA A 70 -7.60 3.98 10.88
CA ALA A 70 -8.45 4.54 11.93
C ALA A 70 -9.44 5.60 11.41
N LEU A 71 -9.14 6.28 10.31
CA LEU A 71 -10.02 7.26 9.68
C LEU A 71 -11.08 6.62 8.74
N ASN A 72 -10.85 5.41 8.23
CA ASN A 72 -11.73 4.77 7.26
C ASN A 72 -13.19 4.66 7.69
N PRO A 73 -13.53 4.25 8.94
CA PRO A 73 -14.92 4.17 9.38
C PRO A 73 -15.62 5.54 9.36
N GLN A 74 -14.90 6.60 9.72
CA GLN A 74 -15.45 7.95 9.74
C GLN A 74 -15.66 8.50 8.33
N ILE A 75 -14.73 8.22 7.40
CA ILE A 75 -14.86 8.55 5.98
C ILE A 75 -16.08 7.86 5.37
N THR A 76 -16.24 6.56 5.64
CA THR A 76 -17.36 5.77 5.12
C THR A 76 -18.70 6.27 5.69
N LYS A 77 -18.75 6.58 6.99
CA LYS A 77 -19.95 7.09 7.65
C LYS A 77 -20.36 8.48 7.11
N SER A 78 -19.43 9.41 6.96
CA SER A 78 -19.72 10.75 6.44
C SER A 78 -20.15 10.71 4.97
N TYR A 79 -19.55 9.83 4.18
CA TYR A 79 -19.94 9.62 2.80
C TYR A 79 -21.37 9.06 2.69
N ALA A 80 -21.71 8.05 3.50
CA ALA A 80 -23.06 7.47 3.55
C ALA A 80 -24.12 8.46 4.01
N ALA A 81 -23.76 9.43 4.86
CA ALA A 81 -24.62 10.53 5.28
C ALA A 81 -24.82 11.63 4.20
N GLY A 82 -24.12 11.55 3.07
CA GLY A 82 -24.21 12.51 1.98
C GLY A 82 -23.39 13.79 2.19
N ASP A 83 -22.63 13.88 3.28
CA ASP A 83 -21.77 15.06 3.56
C ASP A 83 -20.42 14.93 2.81
N ILE A 84 -20.49 15.20 1.51
CA ILE A 84 -19.32 15.09 0.62
C ILE A 84 -18.25 16.13 0.97
N ALA A 85 -18.65 17.32 1.40
CA ALA A 85 -17.71 18.39 1.76
C ALA A 85 -16.86 18.00 2.98
N TYR A 86 -17.49 17.49 4.02
CA TYR A 86 -16.80 17.00 5.21
C TYR A 86 -15.94 15.77 4.89
N THR A 87 -16.46 14.83 4.10
CA THR A 87 -15.73 13.63 3.66
C THR A 87 -14.44 13.98 2.93
N THR A 88 -14.52 14.90 1.96
CA THR A 88 -13.33 15.37 1.21
C THR A 88 -12.31 16.01 2.14
N LYS A 89 -12.76 16.88 3.06
CA LYS A 89 -11.90 17.55 4.05
C LYS A 89 -11.21 16.53 4.97
N LEU A 90 -11.93 15.48 5.37
CA LEU A 90 -11.40 14.42 6.22
C LEU A 90 -10.32 13.59 5.48
N VAL A 91 -10.57 13.22 4.22
CA VAL A 91 -9.61 12.52 3.36
C VAL A 91 -8.35 13.35 3.15
N CYS A 92 -8.48 14.63 2.79
CA CYS A 92 -7.32 15.50 2.56
C CYS A 92 -6.49 15.71 3.84
N ARG A 93 -7.14 15.89 4.99
CA ARG A 93 -6.46 16.03 6.27
C ARG A 93 -5.78 14.72 6.66
N GLY A 94 -6.46 13.59 6.51
CA GLY A 94 -5.90 12.26 6.75
C GLY A 94 -4.65 12.00 5.92
N ALA A 95 -4.70 12.29 4.62
CA ALA A 95 -3.55 12.18 3.72
C ALA A 95 -2.36 13.03 4.20
N LYS A 96 -2.63 14.30 4.51
CA LYS A 96 -1.59 15.22 4.99
C LYS A 96 -0.93 14.72 6.28
N PHE A 97 -1.72 14.32 7.26
CA PHE A 97 -1.18 13.82 8.52
C PHE A 97 -0.43 12.50 8.37
N SER A 98 -0.96 11.56 7.59
CA SER A 98 -0.28 10.31 7.28
C SER A 98 1.07 10.52 6.59
N TYR A 99 1.10 11.46 5.63
CA TYR A 99 2.32 11.85 4.93
C TYR A 99 3.36 12.47 5.88
N LEU A 100 2.94 13.44 6.70
CA LEU A 100 3.83 14.11 7.65
C LEU A 100 4.36 13.14 8.72
N LEU A 101 3.50 12.21 9.19
CA LEU A 101 3.88 11.22 10.18
C LEU A 101 4.93 10.25 9.60
N PHE A 102 4.72 9.78 8.36
CA PHE A 102 5.71 8.94 7.69
C PHE A 102 6.99 9.71 7.42
N LEU A 103 6.91 10.94 6.92
CA LEU A 103 8.05 11.79 6.63
C LEU A 103 8.90 12.05 7.89
N PHE A 104 8.25 12.32 9.02
CA PHE A 104 8.93 12.57 10.29
C PHE A 104 9.80 11.40 10.73
N ILE A 105 9.36 10.16 10.50
CA ILE A 105 10.12 8.96 10.84
C ILE A 105 11.12 8.61 9.73
N ALA A 106 10.70 8.70 8.47
CA ALA A 106 11.51 8.31 7.33
C ALA A 106 12.72 9.25 7.12
N LEU A 107 12.56 10.55 7.37
CA LEU A 107 13.59 11.56 7.11
C LEU A 107 14.89 11.27 7.91
N PRO A 108 14.89 11.12 9.23
CA PRO A 108 16.10 10.75 9.97
C PRO A 108 16.66 9.39 9.55
N CYS A 109 15.77 8.41 9.26
CA CYS A 109 16.21 7.11 8.77
C CYS A 109 16.88 7.18 7.39
N MET A 110 16.48 8.13 6.52
CA MET A 110 17.11 8.31 5.21
C MET A 110 18.48 8.97 5.29
N PHE A 111 18.69 9.90 6.23
CA PHE A 111 19.98 10.56 6.40
C PHE A 111 21.02 9.64 7.00
N GLU A 112 20.64 8.82 7.98
CA GLU A 112 21.55 7.95 8.73
C GLU A 112 21.27 6.47 8.43
N VAL A 113 20.91 6.15 7.19
CA VAL A 113 20.48 4.81 6.81
C VAL A 113 21.55 3.76 7.07
N ASP A 114 22.81 4.06 6.79
CA ASP A 114 23.93 3.13 6.97
C ASP A 114 24.19 2.86 8.44
N PHE A 115 24.05 3.89 9.29
CA PHE A 115 24.16 3.72 10.75
C PHE A 115 23.06 2.82 11.29
N PHE A 116 21.80 3.04 10.89
CA PHE A 116 20.68 2.19 11.30
C PHE A 116 20.86 0.75 10.83
N LEU A 117 21.23 0.55 9.57
CA LEU A 117 21.44 -0.76 9.00
C LEU A 117 22.58 -1.52 9.68
N SER A 118 23.70 -0.85 9.94
CA SER A 118 24.87 -1.46 10.61
C SER A 118 24.61 -1.86 12.06
N LYS A 119 23.65 -1.20 12.73
CA LYS A 119 23.25 -1.56 14.10
C LYS A 119 22.21 -2.69 14.14
N TRP A 120 21.44 -2.81 13.09
CA TRP A 120 20.34 -3.77 13.02
C TRP A 120 20.73 -5.08 12.34
N LEU A 121 21.56 -5.04 11.30
CA LEU A 121 22.02 -6.22 10.58
C LEU A 121 23.45 -6.59 11.01
N THR A 122 23.69 -7.91 11.17
CA THR A 122 25.03 -8.43 11.39
C THR A 122 25.90 -8.31 10.14
N GLU A 123 25.29 -8.56 8.96
CA GLU A 123 25.92 -8.37 7.64
C GLU A 123 25.02 -7.47 6.79
N MET A 124 25.55 -6.36 6.32
CA MET A 124 24.83 -5.41 5.50
C MET A 124 24.95 -5.79 4.02
N PRO A 125 23.81 -6.13 3.36
CA PRO A 125 23.83 -6.40 1.92
C PRO A 125 24.29 -5.15 1.15
N PRO A 126 25.05 -5.30 0.05
CA PRO A 126 25.44 -4.19 -0.80
C PRO A 126 24.18 -3.49 -1.33
N TYR A 127 24.24 -2.16 -1.41
CA TYR A 127 23.15 -1.29 -1.87
C TYR A 127 21.89 -1.24 -0.99
N ALA A 128 21.86 -1.88 0.19
CA ALA A 128 20.69 -1.88 1.07
C ALA A 128 20.21 -0.47 1.42
N GLY A 129 21.14 0.45 1.72
CA GLY A 129 20.80 1.85 2.01
C GLY A 129 20.07 2.55 0.87
N ILE A 130 20.54 2.38 -0.37
CA ILE A 130 19.90 2.96 -1.56
C ILE A 130 18.48 2.38 -1.76
N PHE A 131 18.31 1.06 -1.57
CA PHE A 131 16.99 0.44 -1.66
C PHE A 131 16.03 0.97 -0.61
N VAL A 132 16.49 1.18 0.63
CA VAL A 132 15.67 1.78 1.71
C VAL A 132 15.24 3.20 1.33
N GLN A 133 16.16 4.05 0.87
CA GLN A 133 15.86 5.42 0.47
C GLN A 133 14.84 5.47 -0.68
N LEU A 134 15.06 4.67 -1.74
CA LEU A 134 14.12 4.58 -2.87
C LEU A 134 12.75 4.07 -2.45
N THR A 135 12.71 3.07 -1.57
CA THR A 135 11.45 2.51 -1.08
C THR A 135 10.69 3.54 -0.23
N PHE A 136 11.37 4.33 0.59
CA PHE A 136 10.74 5.40 1.36
C PHE A 136 10.18 6.51 0.45
N LEU A 137 10.91 6.91 -0.59
CA LEU A 137 10.42 7.88 -1.57
C LEU A 137 9.16 7.35 -2.29
N ASN A 138 9.18 6.09 -2.71
CA ASN A 138 8.00 5.46 -3.30
C ASN A 138 6.80 5.47 -2.34
N THR A 139 7.01 5.12 -1.07
CA THR A 139 5.94 5.09 -0.06
C THR A 139 5.37 6.47 0.23
N LEU A 140 6.18 7.53 0.20
CA LEU A 140 5.68 8.91 0.31
C LEU A 140 4.67 9.24 -0.79
N VAL A 141 4.93 8.81 -2.01
CA VAL A 141 3.99 8.97 -3.14
C VAL A 141 2.74 8.10 -2.93
N GLU A 142 2.90 6.85 -2.52
CA GLU A 142 1.79 5.92 -2.27
C GLU A 142 0.84 6.43 -1.19
N ILE A 143 1.32 7.04 -0.12
CA ILE A 143 0.48 7.58 0.96
C ILE A 143 -0.49 8.64 0.42
N LEU A 144 -0.05 9.47 -0.50
CA LEU A 144 -0.92 10.49 -1.13
C LEU A 144 -1.98 9.84 -2.03
N LEU A 145 -1.65 8.75 -2.71
CA LEU A 145 -2.56 8.04 -3.60
C LEU A 145 -3.58 7.21 -2.83
N ASN A 146 -3.19 6.56 -1.72
CA ASN A 146 -4.06 5.69 -0.91
C ASN A 146 -5.27 6.42 -0.31
N SER A 147 -5.15 7.71 -0.04
CA SER A 147 -6.28 8.51 0.46
C SER A 147 -7.40 8.64 -0.57
N ASN A 148 -7.05 8.72 -1.86
CA ASN A 148 -8.01 8.73 -2.95
C ASN A 148 -8.68 7.35 -3.12
N GLU A 149 -7.96 6.27 -2.84
CA GLU A 149 -8.52 4.91 -2.88
C GLU A 149 -9.62 4.72 -1.84
N THR A 150 -9.43 5.22 -0.63
CA THR A 150 -10.44 5.14 0.43
C THR A 150 -11.75 5.85 0.03
N LEU A 151 -11.66 7.02 -0.61
CA LEU A 151 -12.82 7.73 -1.14
C LEU A 151 -13.53 6.94 -2.24
N ASN A 152 -12.78 6.34 -3.15
CA ASN A 152 -13.32 5.50 -4.21
C ASN A 152 -13.99 4.22 -3.67
N ARG A 153 -13.45 3.62 -2.63
CA ARG A 153 -14.07 2.48 -1.92
C ARG A 153 -15.39 2.89 -1.27
N ALA A 154 -15.44 4.05 -0.62
CA ALA A 154 -16.66 4.59 0.00
C ALA A 154 -17.75 4.87 -1.05
N SER A 155 -17.38 5.28 -2.27
CA SER A 155 -18.33 5.55 -3.37
C SER A 155 -18.93 4.30 -4.02
N GLY A 156 -18.47 3.09 -3.69
CA GLY A 156 -18.91 1.83 -4.28
C GLY A 156 -18.50 1.61 -5.75
N LYS A 157 -17.80 2.56 -6.38
CA LYS A 157 -17.36 2.46 -7.79
C LYS A 157 -16.05 1.69 -7.96
N ILE A 158 -15.83 0.68 -7.13
CA ILE A 158 -14.58 -0.09 -7.03
C ILE A 158 -14.19 -0.74 -8.36
N ARG A 159 -15.15 -1.28 -9.12
CA ARG A 159 -14.86 -2.01 -10.37
C ARG A 159 -14.11 -1.18 -11.40
N LYS A 160 -14.57 0.05 -11.68
CA LYS A 160 -13.93 0.92 -12.69
C LYS A 160 -12.53 1.36 -12.25
N PHE A 161 -12.37 1.70 -10.98
CA PHE A 161 -11.10 2.14 -10.41
C PHE A 161 -10.07 1.00 -10.41
N GLN A 162 -10.47 -0.21 -10.03
CA GLN A 162 -9.59 -1.38 -9.99
C GLN A 162 -9.14 -1.83 -11.38
N ILE A 163 -10.01 -1.71 -12.41
CA ILE A 163 -9.64 -1.96 -13.79
C ILE A 163 -8.58 -0.97 -14.27
N ILE A 164 -8.77 0.32 -13.96
CA ILE A 164 -7.81 1.37 -14.35
C ILE A 164 -6.45 1.15 -13.67
N ILE A 165 -6.42 0.84 -12.38
CA ILE A 165 -5.17 0.55 -11.66
C ILE A 165 -4.49 -0.70 -12.23
N SER A 166 -5.23 -1.79 -12.44
CA SER A 166 -4.67 -3.04 -12.98
C SER A 166 -4.08 -2.85 -14.39
N VAL A 167 -4.67 -1.97 -15.19
CA VAL A 167 -4.15 -1.63 -16.53
C VAL A 167 -2.95 -0.68 -16.45
N ALA A 168 -2.94 0.26 -15.48
CA ALA A 168 -1.83 1.18 -15.27
C ALA A 168 -0.60 0.45 -14.71
N ASP A 169 -0.81 -0.46 -13.75
CA ASP A 169 0.26 -1.28 -13.15
C ASP A 169 0.93 -2.19 -14.19
N ARG A 170 0.14 -2.67 -15.17
CA ARG A 170 0.66 -3.44 -16.31
C ARG A 170 1.56 -2.63 -17.24
N LYS A 171 1.37 -1.31 -17.33
CA LYS A 171 2.21 -0.42 -18.15
C LYS A 171 3.51 0.01 -17.46
N SER A 172 3.60 -0.11 -16.14
CA SER A 172 4.80 0.24 -15.38
C SER A 172 5.83 -0.90 -15.30
N VAL A 173 5.48 -2.11 -15.76
CA VAL A 173 6.34 -3.33 -15.74
C VAL A 173 6.97 -3.61 -17.12
N VAL A 174 6.67 -2.82 -18.16
CA VAL A 174 7.34 -2.83 -19.45
C VAL A 174 8.28 -1.63 -19.59
#